data_3578591a3e2a2772ae575121034d7e44
#
_entry.id   3578591a3e2a2772ae575121034d7e44
#
_cell.length_a   1.000
_cell.length_b   1.000
_cell.length_c   1.000
_cell.angle_alpha   90.00
_cell.angle_beta   90.00
_cell.angle_gamma   90.00
#
_symmetry.space_group_name_H-M   'P 1'
#
loop_
_entity.id
_entity.type
_entity.pdbx_description
1 polymer ?
#
loop_
_entity_poly.entity_id
_entity_poly.type
_entity_poly.pdbx_seq_one_letter_code
_entity_poly.pdbx_strand_id
1 'polypeptide(L)'
;MPWSPNATVKINGTAVTNYTLEGVQISMGRDDVQQQSSAGFATIDFLNLPYTDVEIFDTITVTLDNYTGVDTTIFTGLVTDVSVSVLDAGTTNTFITQISASGGLSELAAKEANIVGYAEQKDGDRIVSVITDTFGLKWNELPATQVWTDYTTETWADLLGVDISAIDTPGTYDLFSSTAAPEPLNALNYVQIVADSGSGFIFETTSGGIGYQDQDHRADYVSANGFVNISKNFILADGINVITSRNDIINDVIVIYGAAQDSVEVEELDSISQYGRVTQSIETFLKNSGDADTLADRLVLLNAYPSPVIQGIQIQIDAPTMTSTLLNSLVGVFFGMPVSVTDFPALLYPNQFFGYVEGWQWDIDRFTARLTLNVSDFTFSAVPVAWQDVFAGEIWSTIDPSLQWQDALLGVN
;
A
#
# COMPACT_ATOMS: atom_id res chain seq x y z
N MET A 1 1.82 17.15 -28.46
CA MET A 1 3.24 17.22 -28.04
C MET A 1 3.45 16.03 -27.12
N PRO A 2 4.61 15.40 -27.10
CA PRO A 2 4.88 14.39 -26.07
C PRO A 2 4.72 15.07 -24.69
N TRP A 3 4.21 14.33 -23.74
CA TRP A 3 4.12 14.77 -22.35
C TRP A 3 5.56 14.92 -21.79
N SER A 4 5.77 15.92 -20.95
CA SER A 4 7.03 16.14 -20.25
C SER A 4 6.75 16.17 -18.76
N PRO A 5 7.51 15.45 -17.93
CA PRO A 5 7.30 15.45 -16.50
C PRO A 5 7.49 16.88 -15.94
N ASN A 6 6.54 17.31 -15.13
CA ASN A 6 6.60 18.56 -14.41
C ASN A 6 6.22 18.29 -12.96
N ALA A 7 7.24 18.01 -12.16
CA ALA A 7 7.07 17.79 -10.74
C ALA A 7 7.13 19.13 -10.00
N THR A 8 6.18 19.34 -9.09
CA THR A 8 6.14 20.50 -8.20
C THR A 8 6.24 20.04 -6.76
N VAL A 9 7.15 20.65 -6.00
CA VAL A 9 7.30 20.41 -4.56
C VAL A 9 6.74 21.62 -3.82
N LYS A 10 5.90 21.33 -2.81
CA LYS A 10 5.35 22.35 -1.90
C LYS A 10 5.85 22.09 -0.49
N ILE A 11 6.29 23.13 0.19
CA ILE A 11 6.64 23.13 1.60
C ILE A 11 5.59 23.93 2.35
N ASN A 12 4.91 23.30 3.34
CA ASN A 12 3.80 23.90 4.06
C ASN A 12 2.74 24.52 3.12
N GLY A 13 2.41 23.78 2.03
CA GLY A 13 1.44 24.21 1.02
C GLY A 13 1.93 25.26 0.01
N THR A 14 3.15 25.79 0.18
CA THR A 14 3.73 26.80 -0.71
C THR A 14 4.68 26.15 -1.73
N ALA A 15 4.43 26.36 -3.03
CA ALA A 15 5.27 25.81 -4.09
C ALA A 15 6.68 26.42 -4.10
N VAL A 16 7.70 25.59 -4.19
CA VAL A 16 9.11 25.99 -4.29
C VAL A 16 9.44 26.24 -5.76
N THR A 17 9.27 27.49 -6.22
CA THR A 17 9.43 27.85 -7.64
C THR A 17 10.71 28.61 -7.95
N ASN A 18 11.40 29.11 -6.92
CA ASN A 18 12.59 29.98 -7.10
C ASN A 18 13.90 29.19 -7.22
N TYR A 19 13.86 27.89 -7.03
CA TYR A 19 15.02 27.00 -7.04
C TYR A 19 14.82 25.88 -8.05
N THR A 20 15.92 25.34 -8.56
CA THR A 20 15.86 24.24 -9.54
C THR A 20 15.70 22.91 -8.81
N LEU A 21 14.64 22.19 -9.11
CA LEU A 21 14.45 20.80 -8.70
C LEU A 21 15.36 19.93 -9.58
N GLU A 22 16.29 19.21 -8.95
CA GLU A 22 17.24 18.32 -9.65
C GLU A 22 16.75 16.90 -9.71
N GLY A 23 16.08 16.41 -8.67
CA GLY A 23 15.55 15.06 -8.62
C GLY A 23 14.55 14.84 -7.49
N VAL A 24 13.67 13.87 -7.69
CA VAL A 24 12.72 13.37 -6.70
C VAL A 24 12.71 11.84 -6.75
N GLN A 25 12.94 11.21 -5.62
CA GLN A 25 12.76 9.78 -5.45
C GLN A 25 11.70 9.54 -4.38
N ILE A 26 10.69 8.73 -4.67
CA ILE A 26 9.61 8.40 -3.74
C ILE A 26 9.45 6.89 -3.74
N SER A 27 9.31 6.31 -2.57
CA SER A 27 8.96 4.89 -2.37
C SER A 27 7.74 4.80 -1.48
N MET A 28 6.73 4.04 -1.87
CA MET A 28 5.48 3.84 -1.13
C MET A 28 5.00 2.40 -1.23
N GLY A 29 4.24 1.96 -0.21
CA GLY A 29 3.66 0.63 -0.15
C GLY A 29 4.60 -0.42 0.44
N ARG A 30 4.61 -1.63 -0.12
CA ARG A 30 5.44 -2.76 0.35
C ARG A 30 6.19 -3.42 -0.80
N ASP A 31 7.35 -3.98 -0.48
CA ASP A 31 8.17 -4.72 -1.44
C ASP A 31 7.91 -6.24 -1.38
N ASP A 32 7.42 -6.73 -0.25
CA ASP A 32 7.13 -8.13 -0.01
C ASP A 32 5.63 -8.31 0.27
N VAL A 33 4.99 -9.20 -0.48
CA VAL A 33 3.55 -9.50 -0.36
C VAL A 33 3.16 -10.15 0.97
N GLN A 34 4.13 -10.74 1.69
CA GLN A 34 3.92 -11.38 2.98
C GLN A 34 4.03 -10.40 4.16
N GLN A 35 4.34 -9.13 3.91
CA GLN A 35 4.49 -8.09 4.93
C GLN A 35 3.44 -7.00 4.75
N GLN A 36 3.11 -6.31 5.82
CA GLN A 36 2.32 -5.07 5.76
C GLN A 36 3.15 -3.93 5.16
N SER A 37 2.47 -2.87 4.68
CA SER A 37 3.16 -1.72 4.10
C SER A 37 4.04 -1.01 5.13
N SER A 38 5.19 -0.53 4.67
CA SER A 38 6.05 0.38 5.41
C SER A 38 5.65 1.84 5.16
N ALA A 39 6.20 2.74 5.98
CA ALA A 39 6.04 4.17 5.74
C ALA A 39 6.62 4.59 4.40
N GLY A 40 5.89 5.42 3.68
CA GLY A 40 6.37 6.06 2.47
C GLY A 40 7.56 6.97 2.75
N PHE A 41 8.46 7.08 1.81
CA PHE A 41 9.66 7.87 1.93
C PHE A 41 9.94 8.66 0.65
N ALA A 42 10.36 9.92 0.81
CA ALA A 42 10.77 10.75 -0.31
C ALA A 42 12.14 11.38 -0.06
N THR A 43 12.95 11.44 -1.12
CA THR A 43 14.20 12.22 -1.18
C THR A 43 14.10 13.22 -2.31
N ILE A 44 14.35 14.49 -2.02
CA ILE A 44 14.14 15.59 -2.95
C ILE A 44 15.41 16.45 -2.97
N ASP A 45 15.98 16.64 -4.15
CA ASP A 45 17.21 17.39 -4.37
C ASP A 45 16.92 18.75 -5.03
N PHE A 46 17.32 19.83 -4.38
CA PHE A 46 17.23 21.19 -4.91
C PHE A 46 18.60 21.82 -5.09
N LEU A 47 18.81 22.49 -6.22
CA LEU A 47 19.97 23.30 -6.44
C LEU A 47 19.81 24.67 -5.77
N ASN A 48 20.74 24.99 -4.88
CA ASN A 48 20.87 26.27 -4.17
C ASN A 48 19.65 26.67 -3.28
N LEU A 49 18.81 25.75 -2.86
CA LEU A 49 17.78 26.03 -1.86
C LEU A 49 18.46 26.23 -0.49
N PRO A 50 18.27 27.39 0.18
CA PRO A 50 18.82 27.58 1.52
C PRO A 50 18.24 26.56 2.50
N TYR A 51 19.09 25.89 3.28
CA TYR A 51 18.64 24.93 4.27
C TYR A 51 17.77 25.56 5.37
N THR A 52 17.88 26.89 5.56
CA THR A 52 17.08 27.68 6.51
C THR A 52 15.63 27.87 6.08
N ASP A 53 15.31 27.55 4.83
CA ASP A 53 13.97 27.68 4.27
C ASP A 53 13.14 26.40 4.45
N VAL A 54 13.73 25.36 5.11
CA VAL A 54 13.12 24.07 5.38
C VAL A 54 13.39 23.68 6.82
N GLU A 55 12.34 23.37 7.58
CA GLU A 55 12.45 22.92 8.95
C GLU A 55 12.03 21.45 9.11
N ILE A 56 12.55 20.79 10.12
CA ILE A 56 12.09 19.44 10.49
C ILE A 56 10.61 19.51 10.90
N PHE A 57 9.81 18.54 10.45
CA PHE A 57 8.35 18.49 10.53
C PHE A 57 7.59 19.44 9.58
N ASP A 58 8.25 20.18 8.71
CA ASP A 58 7.53 20.83 7.61
C ASP A 58 6.80 19.81 6.75
N THR A 59 5.58 20.14 6.32
CA THR A 59 4.83 19.30 5.40
C THR A 59 5.39 19.42 3.99
N ILE A 60 5.77 18.29 3.40
CA ILE A 60 6.16 18.19 1.99
C ILE A 60 5.02 17.57 1.21
N THR A 61 4.66 18.20 0.10
CA THR A 61 3.77 17.62 -0.91
C THR A 61 4.46 17.64 -2.26
N VAL A 62 4.52 16.50 -2.91
CA VAL A 62 5.03 16.37 -4.29
C VAL A 62 3.85 16.10 -5.20
N THR A 63 3.70 16.93 -6.24
CA THR A 63 2.70 16.73 -7.29
C THR A 63 3.39 16.51 -8.63
N LEU A 64 2.75 15.74 -9.50
CA LEU A 64 3.18 15.52 -10.87
C LEU A 64 2.00 15.83 -11.80
N ASP A 65 2.25 16.59 -12.87
CA ASP A 65 1.23 16.89 -13.86
C ASP A 65 0.80 15.63 -14.59
N ASN A 66 -0.49 15.42 -14.69
CA ASN A 66 -1.03 14.40 -15.58
C ASN A 66 -1.02 14.88 -17.05
N TYR A 67 -1.49 14.06 -17.99
CA TYR A 67 -1.49 14.40 -19.43
C TYR A 67 -2.27 15.69 -19.75
N THR A 68 -3.24 16.07 -18.93
CA THR A 68 -4.05 17.27 -19.12
C THR A 68 -3.48 18.51 -18.42
N GLY A 69 -2.34 18.39 -17.76
CA GLY A 69 -1.70 19.46 -17.00
C GLY A 69 -2.38 19.74 -15.66
N VAL A 70 -3.05 18.73 -15.11
CA VAL A 70 -3.63 18.80 -13.75
C VAL A 70 -2.66 18.17 -12.76
N ASP A 71 -2.30 18.91 -11.73
CA ASP A 71 -1.48 18.45 -10.61
C ASP A 71 -2.13 17.24 -9.93
N THR A 72 -1.41 16.13 -9.87
CA THR A 72 -1.79 14.95 -9.11
C THR A 72 -0.79 14.76 -7.98
N THR A 73 -1.26 14.64 -6.75
CA THR A 73 -0.38 14.39 -5.60
C THR A 73 0.14 12.96 -5.67
N ILE A 74 1.47 12.83 -5.67
CA ILE A 74 2.16 11.53 -5.70
C ILE A 74 2.84 11.20 -4.37
N PHE A 75 2.99 12.17 -3.47
CA PHE A 75 3.49 11.98 -2.12
C PHE A 75 3.13 13.16 -1.22
N THR A 76 2.83 12.85 0.05
CA THR A 76 2.73 13.82 1.14
C THR A 76 3.35 13.22 2.39
N GLY A 77 4.19 13.97 3.08
CA GLY A 77 4.87 13.54 4.30
C GLY A 77 5.46 14.70 5.09
N LEU A 78 6.18 14.39 6.15
CA LEU A 78 6.87 15.33 7.02
C LEU A 78 8.38 15.24 6.82
N VAL A 79 9.05 16.38 6.82
CA VAL A 79 10.51 16.46 6.73
C VAL A 79 11.14 15.78 7.94
N THR A 80 12.02 14.82 7.67
CA THR A 80 12.81 14.13 8.71
C THR A 80 14.24 14.62 8.77
N ASP A 81 14.83 14.94 7.59
CA ASP A 81 16.22 15.35 7.49
C ASP A 81 16.40 16.39 6.39
N VAL A 82 17.32 17.32 6.63
CA VAL A 82 17.81 18.27 5.62
C VAL A 82 19.33 18.22 5.59
N SER A 83 19.91 17.92 4.45
CA SER A 83 21.35 17.89 4.25
C SER A 83 21.80 18.81 3.11
N VAL A 84 23.02 19.32 3.20
CA VAL A 84 23.59 20.20 2.17
C VAL A 84 24.93 19.69 1.72
N SER A 85 25.07 19.49 0.40
CA SER A 85 26.32 19.09 -0.26
C SER A 85 26.84 20.23 -1.13
N VAL A 86 28.02 20.73 -0.81
CA VAL A 86 28.65 21.80 -1.59
C VAL A 86 29.34 21.21 -2.82
N LEU A 87 28.86 21.61 -4.02
CA LEU A 87 29.42 21.16 -5.30
C LEU A 87 30.64 22.01 -5.71
N ASP A 88 30.55 23.31 -5.49
CA ASP A 88 31.64 24.26 -5.78
C ASP A 88 31.73 25.31 -4.67
N ALA A 89 32.83 25.30 -3.96
CA ALA A 89 33.15 26.28 -2.91
C ALA A 89 33.84 27.55 -3.47
N GLY A 90 33.87 27.72 -4.80
CA GLY A 90 34.45 28.86 -5.47
C GLY A 90 33.62 30.16 -5.35
N THR A 91 33.65 30.99 -6.36
CA THR A 91 32.99 32.28 -6.34
C THR A 91 31.46 32.24 -6.40
N THR A 92 30.87 31.13 -6.82
CA THR A 92 29.42 30.95 -7.02
C THR A 92 28.72 30.17 -5.91
N ASN A 93 29.47 29.48 -5.02
CA ASN A 93 28.90 28.68 -3.91
C ASN A 93 27.69 27.81 -4.34
N THR A 94 27.90 26.92 -5.30
CA THR A 94 26.84 26.00 -5.76
C THR A 94 26.73 24.84 -4.83
N PHE A 95 25.52 24.54 -4.37
CA PHE A 95 25.25 23.43 -3.46
C PHE A 95 23.93 22.74 -3.80
N ILE A 96 23.80 21.48 -3.38
CA ILE A 96 22.55 20.74 -3.41
C ILE A 96 22.03 20.63 -1.99
N THR A 97 20.78 20.99 -1.80
CA THR A 97 20.02 20.74 -0.58
C THR A 97 19.13 19.53 -0.82
N GLN A 98 19.39 18.48 -0.08
CA GLN A 98 18.59 17.26 -0.08
C GLN A 98 17.64 17.29 1.11
N ILE A 99 16.37 17.08 0.83
CA ILE A 99 15.28 16.96 1.81
C ILE A 99 14.83 15.52 1.84
N SER A 100 14.83 14.91 3.02
CA SER A 100 14.20 13.61 3.25
C SER A 100 12.89 13.82 3.99
N ALA A 101 11.84 13.11 3.56
CA ALA A 101 10.52 13.18 4.18
C ALA A 101 9.92 11.77 4.31
N SER A 102 9.15 11.55 5.36
CA SER A 102 8.44 10.29 5.61
C SER A 102 6.94 10.50 5.72
N GLY A 103 6.18 9.48 5.34
CA GLY A 103 4.72 9.51 5.30
C GLY A 103 4.05 9.23 6.65
N GLY A 104 2.72 9.15 6.65
CA GLY A 104 1.89 9.10 7.87
C GLY A 104 2.05 7.82 8.70
N LEU A 105 2.43 6.67 8.11
CA LEU A 105 2.71 5.46 8.89
C LEU A 105 3.94 5.63 9.79
N SER A 106 4.90 6.50 9.44
CA SER A 106 6.03 6.81 10.33
C SER A 106 5.59 7.54 11.59
N GLU A 107 4.60 8.42 11.47
CA GLU A 107 4.01 9.11 12.61
C GLU A 107 3.24 8.13 13.51
N LEU A 108 2.53 7.16 12.91
CA LEU A 108 1.87 6.08 13.65
C LEU A 108 2.89 5.19 14.38
N ALA A 109 4.03 4.92 13.74
CA ALA A 109 5.12 4.14 14.34
C ALA A 109 5.77 4.84 15.53
N ALA A 110 5.73 6.16 15.60
CA ALA A 110 6.29 6.95 16.71
C ALA A 110 5.36 7.02 17.93
N LYS A 111 4.14 6.47 17.85
CA LYS A 111 3.12 6.58 18.90
C LYS A 111 2.80 5.23 19.54
N GLU A 112 2.14 5.29 20.69
CA GLU A 112 1.73 4.12 21.46
C GLU A 112 0.22 3.89 21.34
N ALA A 113 -0.18 2.63 21.25
CA ALA A 113 -1.57 2.20 21.18
C ALA A 113 -1.96 1.32 22.36
N ASN A 114 -3.27 1.06 22.51
CA ASN A 114 -3.85 0.17 23.50
C ASN A 114 -3.61 0.61 24.97
N ILE A 115 -3.55 1.91 25.21
CA ILE A 115 -3.36 2.45 26.55
C ILE A 115 -4.54 2.13 27.48
N VAL A 116 -5.77 2.11 26.93
CA VAL A 116 -7.03 1.87 27.66
C VAL A 116 -7.72 0.56 27.30
N GLY A 117 -7.19 -0.18 26.33
CA GLY A 117 -7.85 -1.34 25.74
C GLY A 117 -8.99 -0.98 24.78
N TYR A 118 -9.42 -1.95 23.99
CA TYR A 118 -10.47 -1.77 22.99
C TYR A 118 -11.61 -2.76 23.22
N ALA A 119 -12.85 -2.31 22.99
CA ALA A 119 -14.02 -3.19 23.02
C ALA A 119 -13.97 -4.22 21.90
N GLU A 120 -14.80 -5.25 22.00
CA GLU A 120 -15.05 -6.17 20.88
C GLU A 120 -15.63 -5.38 19.70
N GLN A 121 -15.01 -5.51 18.54
CA GLN A 121 -15.39 -4.79 17.32
C GLN A 121 -14.77 -5.45 16.10
N LYS A 122 -15.19 -5.04 14.92
CA LYS A 122 -14.60 -5.52 13.67
C LYS A 122 -13.23 -4.88 13.41
N ASP A 123 -12.46 -5.49 12.53
CA ASP A 123 -11.09 -5.10 12.17
C ASP A 123 -10.98 -3.66 11.69
N GLY A 124 -11.79 -3.22 10.73
CA GLY A 124 -11.78 -1.84 10.26
C GLY A 124 -12.16 -0.83 11.34
N ASP A 125 -13.20 -1.11 12.13
CA ASP A 125 -13.59 -0.28 13.27
C ASP A 125 -12.49 -0.21 14.34
N ARG A 126 -11.73 -1.31 14.54
CA ARG A 126 -10.60 -1.35 15.45
C ARG A 126 -9.48 -0.44 14.97
N ILE A 127 -9.16 -0.43 13.67
CA ILE A 127 -8.14 0.44 13.10
C ILE A 127 -8.54 1.91 13.29
N VAL A 128 -9.79 2.27 12.99
CA VAL A 128 -10.31 3.63 13.24
C VAL A 128 -10.17 4.02 14.71
N SER A 129 -10.51 3.10 15.64
CA SER A 129 -10.39 3.36 17.08
C SER A 129 -8.94 3.63 17.49
N VAL A 130 -7.99 2.82 17.00
CA VAL A 130 -6.56 3.00 17.29
C VAL A 130 -6.06 4.34 16.75
N ILE A 131 -6.38 4.69 15.51
CA ILE A 131 -5.95 5.95 14.90
C ILE A 131 -6.57 7.13 15.63
N THR A 132 -7.86 7.06 15.99
CA THR A 132 -8.54 8.10 16.76
C THR A 132 -7.90 8.31 18.13
N ASP A 133 -7.58 7.23 18.83
CA ASP A 133 -6.91 7.32 20.15
C ASP A 133 -5.48 7.86 20.06
N THR A 134 -4.82 7.59 18.92
CA THR A 134 -3.40 7.93 18.72
C THR A 134 -3.20 9.35 18.23
N PHE A 135 -4.05 9.81 17.30
CA PHE A 135 -3.97 11.13 16.67
C PHE A 135 -5.07 12.08 17.13
N GLY A 136 -6.12 11.56 17.79
CA GLY A 136 -7.21 12.40 18.28
C GLY A 136 -6.71 13.43 19.31
N LEU A 137 -7.05 14.69 19.09
CA LEU A 137 -6.77 15.75 20.03
C LEU A 137 -7.61 15.52 21.30
N LYS A 138 -6.95 15.35 22.45
CA LYS A 138 -7.64 15.32 23.72
C LYS A 138 -8.12 16.73 24.09
N TRP A 139 -9.26 16.82 24.81
CA TRP A 139 -9.83 18.10 25.22
C TRP A 139 -8.84 19.07 25.89
N ASN A 140 -7.87 18.53 26.64
CA ASN A 140 -6.86 19.31 27.35
C ASN A 140 -5.67 19.74 26.44
N GLU A 141 -5.61 19.24 25.21
CA GLU A 141 -4.57 19.54 24.23
C GLU A 141 -5.03 20.55 23.18
N LEU A 142 -6.33 20.85 23.16
CA LEU A 142 -6.89 21.88 22.28
C LEU A 142 -6.31 23.26 22.63
N PRO A 143 -5.79 24.02 21.64
CA PRO A 143 -5.33 25.37 21.90
C PRO A 143 -6.41 26.21 22.57
N ALA A 144 -6.08 26.93 23.64
CA ALA A 144 -7.03 27.80 24.37
C ALA A 144 -7.64 28.92 23.49
N THR A 145 -7.09 29.13 22.30
CA THR A 145 -7.53 30.11 21.30
C THR A 145 -8.46 29.53 20.23
N GLN A 146 -8.78 28.23 20.28
CA GLN A 146 -9.69 27.63 19.32
C GLN A 146 -11.12 28.11 19.59
N VAL A 147 -11.58 29.02 18.77
CA VAL A 147 -12.94 29.50 18.81
C VAL A 147 -13.79 28.59 17.95
N TRP A 148 -14.66 27.80 18.56
CA TRP A 148 -15.66 26.98 17.88
C TRP A 148 -16.73 27.91 17.28
N THR A 149 -16.51 28.42 16.07
CA THR A 149 -17.44 29.33 15.44
C THR A 149 -18.52 28.63 14.62
N ASP A 150 -18.37 27.35 14.32
CA ASP A 150 -19.34 26.60 13.55
C ASP A 150 -19.38 25.12 13.94
N TYR A 151 -20.25 24.77 14.89
CA TYR A 151 -20.46 23.40 15.37
C TYR A 151 -21.21 22.52 14.36
N THR A 152 -21.64 23.04 13.23
CA THR A 152 -22.51 22.34 12.29
C THR A 152 -21.77 21.71 11.12
N THR A 153 -20.50 22.04 10.92
CA THR A 153 -19.71 21.61 9.76
C THR A 153 -18.45 20.81 10.11
N GLU A 154 -17.93 20.92 11.34
CA GLU A 154 -16.76 20.16 11.78
C GLU A 154 -17.19 18.88 12.50
N THR A 155 -16.74 17.74 12.00
CA THR A 155 -16.93 16.43 12.64
C THR A 155 -15.70 16.08 13.48
N TRP A 156 -15.82 15.07 14.36
CA TRP A 156 -14.64 14.57 15.09
C TRP A 156 -13.54 14.05 14.15
N ALA A 157 -13.90 13.61 12.96
CA ALA A 157 -12.93 13.22 11.92
C ALA A 157 -12.11 14.42 11.42
N ASP A 158 -12.69 15.62 11.38
CA ASP A 158 -11.98 16.84 10.97
C ASP A 158 -10.95 17.30 12.03
N LEU A 159 -11.07 16.79 13.26
CA LEU A 159 -10.14 17.04 14.35
C LEU A 159 -8.99 16.00 14.41
N LEU A 160 -9.09 14.95 13.62
CA LEU A 160 -7.97 14.02 13.43
C LEU A 160 -6.94 14.69 12.52
N GLY A 161 -5.69 14.75 12.95
CA GLY A 161 -4.59 15.26 12.13
C GLY A 161 -4.27 14.37 10.92
N VAL A 162 -5.03 13.29 10.71
CA VAL A 162 -4.79 12.26 9.68
C VAL A 162 -6.10 11.94 8.96
N ASP A 163 -6.05 11.91 7.62
CA ASP A 163 -7.18 11.46 6.79
C ASP A 163 -7.34 9.93 6.91
N ILE A 164 -8.55 9.49 7.29
CA ILE A 164 -8.94 8.08 7.45
C ILE A 164 -10.04 7.68 6.48
N SER A 165 -10.34 8.49 5.47
CA SER A 165 -11.42 8.24 4.51
C SER A 165 -11.20 6.98 3.64
N ALA A 166 -9.96 6.48 3.59
CA ALA A 166 -9.58 5.28 2.86
C ALA A 166 -9.58 3.99 3.72
N ILE A 167 -10.24 4.02 4.89
CA ILE A 167 -10.36 2.84 5.77
C ILE A 167 -11.71 2.16 5.52
N ASP A 168 -11.68 0.88 5.15
CA ASP A 168 -12.88 0.06 5.03
C ASP A 168 -13.48 -0.22 6.42
N THR A 169 -14.72 0.20 6.60
CA THR A 169 -15.47 0.02 7.85
C THR A 169 -16.85 -0.55 7.57
N PRO A 170 -17.34 -1.45 8.43
CA PRO A 170 -16.76 -1.93 9.69
C PRO A 170 -15.60 -2.93 9.54
N GLY A 171 -15.30 -3.42 8.34
CA GLY A 171 -14.42 -4.55 8.05
C GLY A 171 -15.16 -5.90 8.13
N THR A 172 -14.42 -7.00 8.02
CA THR A 172 -14.98 -8.34 7.83
C THR A 172 -15.00 -9.17 9.12
N TYR A 173 -13.89 -9.23 9.87
CA TYR A 173 -13.69 -10.16 10.97
C TYR A 173 -13.97 -9.56 12.36
N ASP A 174 -14.51 -10.38 13.27
CA ASP A 174 -14.73 -10.01 14.66
C ASP A 174 -13.44 -10.20 15.48
N LEU A 175 -13.02 -9.14 16.14
CA LEU A 175 -11.87 -9.12 17.03
C LEU A 175 -12.31 -9.18 18.49
N PHE A 176 -11.60 -9.95 19.32
CA PHE A 176 -11.88 -9.99 20.76
C PHE A 176 -11.54 -8.65 21.44
N SER A 177 -12.16 -8.39 22.59
CA SER A 177 -11.85 -7.21 23.38
C SER A 177 -10.43 -7.30 23.95
N SER A 178 -9.60 -6.30 23.70
CA SER A 178 -8.29 -6.19 24.33
C SER A 178 -8.39 -5.47 25.67
N THR A 179 -7.60 -5.89 26.64
CA THR A 179 -7.35 -5.10 27.86
C THR A 179 -6.19 -4.15 27.61
N ALA A 180 -6.09 -3.07 28.40
CA ALA A 180 -4.92 -2.21 28.35
C ALA A 180 -3.65 -3.05 28.49
N ALA A 181 -2.71 -2.88 27.59
CA ALA A 181 -1.45 -3.61 27.66
C ALA A 181 -0.66 -3.15 28.90
N PRO A 182 -0.01 -4.07 29.65
CA PRO A 182 0.87 -3.69 30.74
C PRO A 182 2.09 -2.88 30.27
N GLU A 183 2.47 -3.04 29.01
CA GLU A 183 3.45 -2.23 28.30
C GLU A 183 2.83 -1.68 27.02
N PRO A 184 3.04 -0.39 26.69
CA PRO A 184 2.52 0.21 25.48
C PRO A 184 3.06 -0.53 24.25
N LEU A 185 2.17 -0.77 23.28
CA LEU A 185 2.54 -1.29 21.96
C LEU A 185 2.74 -0.12 21.00
N ASN A 186 3.69 -0.25 20.09
CA ASN A 186 3.79 0.65 18.94
C ASN A 186 2.49 0.61 18.14
N ALA A 187 1.91 1.78 17.86
CA ALA A 187 0.59 1.86 17.24
C ALA A 187 0.58 1.28 15.82
N LEU A 188 1.66 1.44 15.05
CA LEU A 188 1.78 0.81 13.73
C LEU A 188 1.76 -0.71 13.85
N ASN A 189 2.56 -1.29 14.74
CA ASN A 189 2.56 -2.73 14.95
C ASN A 189 1.17 -3.24 15.37
N TYR A 190 0.46 -2.49 16.22
CA TYR A 190 -0.88 -2.87 16.64
C TYR A 190 -1.86 -2.92 15.45
N VAL A 191 -1.89 -1.87 14.60
CA VAL A 191 -2.78 -1.86 13.43
C VAL A 191 -2.36 -2.88 12.38
N GLN A 192 -1.07 -3.20 12.26
CA GLN A 192 -0.60 -4.28 11.38
C GLN A 192 -1.10 -5.65 11.84
N ILE A 193 -1.05 -5.95 13.15
CA ILE A 193 -1.65 -7.19 13.69
C ILE A 193 -3.17 -7.23 13.46
N VAL A 194 -3.85 -6.09 13.59
CA VAL A 194 -5.28 -6.00 13.26
C VAL A 194 -5.51 -6.29 11.78
N ALA A 195 -4.72 -5.70 10.88
CA ALA A 195 -4.83 -5.93 9.45
C ALA A 195 -4.54 -7.40 9.07
N ASP A 196 -3.49 -8.00 9.66
CA ASP A 196 -3.19 -9.43 9.49
C ASP A 196 -4.33 -10.32 9.99
N SER A 197 -4.96 -9.96 11.11
CA SER A 197 -6.15 -10.65 11.62
C SER A 197 -7.32 -10.59 10.64
N GLY A 198 -7.49 -9.45 9.95
CA GLY A 198 -8.54 -9.22 8.96
C GLY A 198 -8.20 -9.77 7.57
N SER A 199 -7.04 -10.39 7.36
CA SER A 199 -6.51 -10.69 6.01
C SER A 199 -6.49 -9.45 5.10
N GLY A 200 -6.38 -8.27 5.70
CA GLY A 200 -6.39 -6.98 5.04
C GLY A 200 -5.02 -6.31 5.02
N PHE A 201 -4.98 -5.09 4.52
CA PHE A 201 -3.73 -4.37 4.30
C PHE A 201 -3.84 -2.94 4.81
N ILE A 202 -2.91 -2.55 5.70
CA ILE A 202 -2.71 -1.15 6.08
C ILE A 202 -1.78 -0.48 5.07
N PHE A 203 -2.06 0.77 4.68
CA PHE A 203 -1.26 1.49 3.69
C PHE A 203 -1.35 3.00 3.89
N GLU A 204 -0.53 3.74 3.17
CA GLU A 204 -0.62 5.20 3.07
C GLU A 204 -1.23 5.62 1.75
N THR A 205 -2.05 6.66 1.79
CA THR A 205 -2.47 7.36 0.59
C THR A 205 -1.41 8.36 0.14
N THR A 206 -1.38 8.71 -1.14
CA THR A 206 -0.45 9.73 -1.65
C THR A 206 -0.69 11.11 -1.05
N SER A 207 -1.88 11.36 -0.48
CA SER A 207 -2.23 12.58 0.27
C SER A 207 -1.77 12.58 1.72
N GLY A 208 -1.11 11.52 2.19
CA GLY A 208 -0.59 11.40 3.56
C GLY A 208 -1.58 10.83 4.58
N GLY A 209 -2.76 10.40 4.14
CA GLY A 209 -3.73 9.68 4.98
C GLY A 209 -3.34 8.23 5.21
N ILE A 210 -4.00 7.60 6.19
CA ILE A 210 -3.87 6.17 6.47
C ILE A 210 -5.10 5.45 5.92
N GLY A 211 -4.87 4.40 5.14
CA GLY A 211 -5.89 3.55 4.55
C GLY A 211 -5.84 2.12 5.08
N TYR A 212 -6.96 1.43 5.00
CA TYR A 212 -7.08 0.01 5.25
C TYR A 212 -7.99 -0.62 4.21
N GLN A 213 -7.51 -1.62 3.51
CA GLN A 213 -8.27 -2.47 2.63
C GLN A 213 -8.57 -3.79 3.36
N ASP A 214 -9.83 -4.13 3.54
CA ASP A 214 -10.22 -5.45 4.04
C ASP A 214 -10.03 -6.52 2.95
N GLN A 215 -10.32 -7.78 3.29
CA GLN A 215 -10.10 -8.90 2.36
C GLN A 215 -10.92 -8.82 1.07
N ASP A 216 -12.07 -8.16 1.09
CA ASP A 216 -13.03 -8.12 -0.02
C ASP A 216 -12.83 -6.90 -0.92
N HIS A 217 -12.16 -5.85 -0.42
CA HIS A 217 -11.96 -4.57 -1.10
C HIS A 217 -11.45 -4.71 -2.54
N ARG A 218 -10.41 -5.51 -2.73
CA ARG A 218 -9.76 -5.65 -4.05
C ARG A 218 -10.65 -6.34 -5.07
N ALA A 219 -11.40 -7.35 -4.65
CA ALA A 219 -12.34 -8.05 -5.51
C ALA A 219 -13.50 -7.14 -5.91
N ASP A 220 -14.05 -6.39 -4.96
CA ASP A 220 -15.12 -5.42 -5.20
C ASP A 220 -14.64 -4.28 -6.12
N TYR A 221 -13.42 -3.79 -5.90
CA TYR A 221 -12.85 -2.74 -6.76
C TYR A 221 -12.69 -3.21 -8.21
N VAL A 222 -12.14 -4.41 -8.43
CA VAL A 222 -11.97 -4.99 -9.77
C VAL A 222 -13.32 -5.20 -10.45
N SER A 223 -14.30 -5.72 -9.72
CA SER A 223 -15.65 -5.91 -10.24
C SER A 223 -16.29 -4.60 -10.74
N ALA A 224 -16.01 -3.48 -10.06
CA ALA A 224 -16.55 -2.17 -10.40
C ALA A 224 -15.75 -1.43 -11.48
N ASN A 225 -14.42 -1.56 -11.51
CA ASN A 225 -13.52 -0.69 -12.28
C ASN A 225 -12.66 -1.44 -13.32
N GLY A 226 -12.52 -2.77 -13.21
CA GLY A 226 -11.62 -3.56 -14.06
C GLY A 226 -10.13 -3.30 -13.79
N PHE A 227 -9.28 -3.62 -14.76
CA PHE A 227 -7.83 -3.54 -14.67
C PHE A 227 -7.25 -2.39 -15.48
N VAL A 228 -6.19 -1.77 -14.99
CA VAL A 228 -5.34 -0.87 -15.77
C VAL A 228 -4.43 -1.71 -16.65
N ASN A 229 -4.61 -1.60 -17.97
CA ASN A 229 -3.88 -2.42 -18.94
C ASN A 229 -2.55 -1.77 -19.33
N ILE A 230 -1.44 -2.45 -19.04
CA ILE A 230 -0.08 -2.04 -19.35
C ILE A 230 0.45 -2.93 -20.47
N SER A 231 0.68 -2.36 -21.67
CA SER A 231 1.38 -3.10 -22.72
C SER A 231 2.86 -3.24 -22.39
N LYS A 232 3.46 -4.41 -22.63
CA LYS A 232 4.92 -4.61 -22.47
C LYS A 232 5.77 -3.60 -23.22
N ASN A 233 5.22 -2.94 -24.26
CA ASN A 233 5.96 -1.94 -25.02
C ASN A 233 6.31 -0.67 -24.24
N PHE A 234 5.66 -0.45 -23.07
CA PHE A 234 5.96 0.65 -22.17
C PHE A 234 6.95 0.25 -21.07
N ILE A 235 7.24 -1.03 -20.95
CA ILE A 235 8.15 -1.57 -19.94
C ILE A 235 9.58 -1.50 -20.49
N LEU A 236 10.51 -1.11 -19.65
CA LEU A 236 11.93 -1.04 -20.01
C LEU A 236 12.47 -2.45 -20.36
N ALA A 237 13.50 -2.50 -21.19
CA ALA A 237 14.05 -3.77 -21.72
C ALA A 237 14.46 -4.76 -20.61
N ASP A 238 14.99 -4.26 -19.50
CA ASP A 238 15.36 -5.04 -18.30
C ASP A 238 14.38 -4.79 -17.14
N GLY A 239 13.18 -4.29 -17.44
CA GLY A 239 12.22 -3.78 -16.47
C GLY A 239 11.32 -4.82 -15.82
N ILE A 240 11.47 -6.11 -16.16
CA ILE A 240 10.71 -7.20 -15.52
C ILE A 240 11.71 -8.22 -14.98
N ASN A 241 11.63 -8.48 -13.69
CA ASN A 241 12.37 -9.55 -13.04
C ASN A 241 11.40 -10.51 -12.36
N VAL A 242 11.49 -11.80 -12.68
CA VAL A 242 10.66 -12.85 -12.11
C VAL A 242 11.54 -13.79 -11.32
N ILE A 243 11.22 -13.98 -10.06
CA ILE A 243 11.95 -14.86 -9.16
C ILE A 243 10.99 -15.93 -8.62
N THR A 244 11.51 -17.14 -8.48
CA THR A 244 10.87 -18.20 -7.70
C THR A 244 11.81 -18.54 -6.56
N SER A 245 11.36 -18.36 -5.34
CA SER A 245 12.18 -18.54 -4.14
C SER A 245 11.66 -19.68 -3.27
N ARG A 246 12.58 -20.42 -2.66
CA ARG A 246 12.22 -21.37 -1.60
C ARG A 246 11.78 -20.66 -0.33
N ASN A 247 12.20 -19.42 -0.13
CA ASN A 247 11.86 -18.66 1.08
C ASN A 247 10.39 -18.26 1.15
N ASP A 248 9.69 -18.31 -0.01
CA ASP A 248 8.28 -17.97 -0.11
C ASP A 248 7.36 -19.14 0.25
N ILE A 249 7.93 -20.33 0.50
CA ILE A 249 7.16 -21.52 0.89
C ILE A 249 6.78 -21.44 2.37
N ILE A 250 5.46 -21.52 2.63
CA ILE A 250 4.87 -21.71 3.96
C ILE A 250 3.84 -22.81 3.83
N ASN A 251 4.13 -23.99 4.38
CA ASN A 251 3.28 -25.18 4.22
C ASN A 251 2.73 -25.73 5.54
N ASP A 252 2.95 -24.97 6.60
CA ASP A 252 2.47 -25.25 7.95
C ASP A 252 2.21 -23.90 8.63
N VAL A 253 0.95 -23.60 8.94
CA VAL A 253 0.53 -22.32 9.51
C VAL A 253 -0.17 -22.55 10.84
N ILE A 254 0.28 -21.84 11.87
CA ILE A 254 -0.31 -21.82 13.19
C ILE A 254 -0.87 -20.43 13.44
N VAL A 255 -2.19 -20.29 13.57
CA VAL A 255 -2.86 -19.02 13.90
C VAL A 255 -3.26 -19.06 15.37
N ILE A 256 -2.76 -18.08 16.12
CA ILE A 256 -3.11 -17.86 17.54
C ILE A 256 -4.27 -16.87 17.60
N TYR A 257 -5.35 -17.24 18.29
CA TYR A 257 -6.59 -16.46 18.36
C TYR A 257 -7.19 -16.44 19.76
N GLY A 258 -8.18 -15.58 19.96
CA GLY A 258 -8.94 -15.48 21.21
C GLY A 258 -8.12 -14.94 22.39
N ALA A 259 -8.82 -14.44 23.40
CA ALA A 259 -8.19 -13.92 24.61
C ALA A 259 -7.45 -15.00 25.44
N ALA A 260 -7.77 -16.29 25.23
CA ALA A 260 -7.10 -17.43 25.87
C ALA A 260 -5.82 -17.87 25.14
N GLN A 261 -5.50 -17.27 24.00
CA GLN A 261 -4.36 -17.64 23.14
C GLN A 261 -4.46 -19.08 22.65
N ASP A 262 -5.67 -19.50 22.23
CA ASP A 262 -5.89 -20.78 21.59
C ASP A 262 -5.24 -20.78 20.19
N SER A 263 -5.00 -21.95 19.60
CA SER A 263 -4.37 -22.05 18.29
C SER A 263 -5.09 -23.01 17.36
N VAL A 264 -5.03 -22.69 16.07
CA VAL A 264 -5.41 -23.55 14.95
C VAL A 264 -4.16 -23.79 14.12
N GLU A 265 -3.96 -25.03 13.64
CA GLU A 265 -2.83 -25.42 12.79
C GLU A 265 -3.37 -26.06 11.51
N VAL A 266 -2.87 -25.60 10.36
CA VAL A 266 -3.19 -26.13 9.03
C VAL A 266 -1.90 -26.49 8.30
N GLU A 267 -1.85 -27.70 7.73
CA GLU A 267 -0.69 -28.27 7.06
C GLU A 267 -1.01 -28.73 5.63
N GLU A 268 -0.10 -28.48 4.68
CA GLU A 268 -0.13 -29.08 3.34
C GLU A 268 0.88 -30.22 3.25
N LEU A 269 0.41 -31.45 3.46
CA LEU A 269 1.25 -32.64 3.61
C LEU A 269 2.05 -33.00 2.36
N ASP A 270 1.53 -32.77 1.17
CA ASP A 270 2.21 -33.06 -0.08
C ASP A 270 3.40 -32.08 -0.28
N SER A 271 3.20 -30.81 0.03
CA SER A 271 4.26 -29.81 0.03
C SER A 271 5.33 -30.11 1.09
N ILE A 272 4.93 -30.48 2.30
CA ILE A 272 5.85 -30.87 3.38
C ILE A 272 6.69 -32.08 2.94
N SER A 273 6.08 -33.05 2.26
CA SER A 273 6.80 -34.21 1.73
C SER A 273 7.83 -33.84 0.67
N GLN A 274 7.55 -32.81 -0.14
CA GLN A 274 8.39 -32.41 -1.26
C GLN A 274 9.50 -31.42 -0.85
N TYR A 275 9.19 -30.44 -0.02
CA TYR A 275 10.08 -29.31 0.29
C TYR A 275 10.58 -29.29 1.74
N GLY A 276 10.02 -30.15 2.61
CA GLY A 276 10.20 -30.10 4.05
C GLY A 276 9.23 -29.15 4.72
N ARG A 277 9.02 -29.31 6.03
CA ARG A 277 8.13 -28.45 6.82
C ARG A 277 8.73 -27.05 6.95
N VAL A 278 7.92 -26.05 6.64
CA VAL A 278 8.20 -24.62 6.85
C VAL A 278 7.01 -24.01 7.57
N THR A 279 7.19 -23.80 8.87
CA THR A 279 6.12 -23.34 9.78
C THR A 279 6.14 -21.83 9.92
N GLN A 280 4.97 -21.21 9.81
CA GLN A 280 4.73 -19.82 10.21
C GLN A 280 3.72 -19.77 11.36
N SER A 281 4.04 -19.04 12.42
CA SER A 281 3.11 -18.78 13.53
C SER A 281 2.71 -17.31 13.50
N ILE A 282 1.40 -17.03 13.57
CA ILE A 282 0.82 -15.69 13.48
C ILE A 282 -0.05 -15.45 14.72
N GLU A 283 0.27 -14.38 15.44
CA GLU A 283 -0.59 -13.89 16.52
C GLU A 283 -1.65 -12.96 15.94
N THR A 284 -2.91 -13.16 16.32
CA THR A 284 -4.05 -12.40 15.82
C THR A 284 -4.95 -11.91 16.95
N PHE A 285 -5.78 -10.94 16.64
CA PHE A 285 -6.88 -10.51 17.51
C PHE A 285 -8.22 -11.18 17.16
N LEU A 286 -8.23 -12.18 16.28
CA LEU A 286 -9.43 -12.92 15.92
C LEU A 286 -10.12 -13.51 17.15
N LYS A 287 -11.45 -13.36 17.18
CA LYS A 287 -12.28 -13.88 18.27
C LYS A 287 -12.62 -15.33 18.11
N ASN A 288 -12.91 -15.76 16.88
CA ASN A 288 -13.52 -17.03 16.57
C ASN A 288 -12.50 -18.03 16.00
N SER A 289 -12.59 -19.29 16.38
CA SER A 289 -11.73 -20.35 15.81
C SER A 289 -11.97 -20.56 14.30
N GLY A 290 -13.22 -20.40 13.83
CA GLY A 290 -13.55 -20.55 12.42
C GLY A 290 -12.88 -19.48 11.53
N ASP A 291 -12.75 -18.26 12.02
CA ASP A 291 -12.04 -17.19 11.33
C ASP A 291 -10.54 -17.47 11.29
N ALA A 292 -9.98 -17.99 12.39
CA ALA A 292 -8.58 -18.40 12.47
C ALA A 292 -8.26 -19.57 11.53
N ASP A 293 -9.18 -20.52 11.42
CA ASP A 293 -9.07 -21.67 10.51
C ASP A 293 -9.07 -21.19 9.04
N THR A 294 -10.00 -20.31 8.70
CA THR A 294 -10.08 -19.69 7.36
C THR A 294 -8.79 -18.93 6.99
N LEU A 295 -8.23 -18.17 7.93
CA LEU A 295 -6.96 -17.47 7.71
C LEU A 295 -5.80 -18.44 7.49
N ALA A 296 -5.71 -19.49 8.32
CA ALA A 296 -4.66 -20.50 8.19
C ALA A 296 -4.75 -21.26 6.86
N ASP A 297 -5.95 -21.71 6.49
CA ASP A 297 -6.23 -22.39 5.20
C ASP A 297 -5.81 -21.51 4.02
N ARG A 298 -6.17 -20.23 4.05
CA ARG A 298 -5.80 -19.27 3.00
C ARG A 298 -4.30 -19.10 2.86
N LEU A 299 -3.58 -18.94 3.96
CA LEU A 299 -2.13 -18.75 3.94
C LEU A 299 -1.39 -19.98 3.41
N VAL A 300 -1.82 -21.17 3.82
CA VAL A 300 -1.29 -22.44 3.29
C VAL A 300 -1.59 -22.56 1.80
N LEU A 301 -2.83 -22.30 1.38
CA LEU A 301 -3.24 -22.39 -0.03
C LEU A 301 -2.39 -21.50 -0.93
N LEU A 302 -2.07 -20.29 -0.49
CA LEU A 302 -1.31 -19.31 -1.27
C LEU A 302 0.19 -19.59 -1.29
N ASN A 303 0.75 -20.16 -0.22
CA ASN A 303 2.20 -20.19 -0.01
C ASN A 303 2.79 -21.61 0.08
N ALA A 304 1.97 -22.68 0.04
CA ALA A 304 2.47 -24.04 0.20
C ALA A 304 3.42 -24.48 -0.93
N TYR A 305 3.28 -23.90 -2.11
CA TYR A 305 4.10 -24.23 -3.28
C TYR A 305 4.83 -23.00 -3.82
N PRO A 306 6.07 -23.16 -4.32
CA PRO A 306 6.81 -22.05 -4.88
C PRO A 306 6.10 -21.52 -6.14
N SER A 307 5.78 -20.25 -6.15
CA SER A 307 5.19 -19.55 -7.30
C SER A 307 6.16 -18.50 -7.84
N PRO A 308 6.12 -18.20 -9.16
CA PRO A 308 6.89 -17.11 -9.71
C PRO A 308 6.33 -15.76 -9.23
N VAL A 309 7.19 -14.92 -8.66
CA VAL A 309 6.87 -13.57 -8.20
C VAL A 309 7.55 -12.56 -9.11
N ILE A 310 6.78 -11.56 -9.57
CA ILE A 310 7.32 -10.43 -10.32
C ILE A 310 7.85 -9.41 -9.30
N GLN A 311 9.17 -9.21 -9.26
CA GLN A 311 9.81 -8.30 -8.32
C GLN A 311 9.67 -6.82 -8.67
N GLY A 312 9.26 -6.51 -9.88
CA GLY A 312 9.03 -5.13 -10.28
C GLY A 312 8.74 -5.02 -11.77
N ILE A 313 7.99 -3.98 -12.10
CA ILE A 313 7.68 -3.58 -13.48
C ILE A 313 8.15 -2.13 -13.65
N GLN A 314 9.23 -1.91 -14.40
CA GLN A 314 9.77 -0.57 -14.63
C GLN A 314 9.21 0.03 -15.90
N ILE A 315 8.58 1.18 -15.76
CA ILE A 315 7.87 1.88 -16.85
C ILE A 315 8.49 3.25 -17.04
N GLN A 316 8.81 3.59 -18.30
CA GLN A 316 9.21 4.93 -18.69
C GLN A 316 7.96 5.77 -18.97
N ILE A 317 7.57 6.62 -18.05
CA ILE A 317 6.30 7.36 -18.11
C ILE A 317 6.31 8.44 -19.20
N ASP A 318 7.45 9.08 -19.44
CA ASP A 318 7.63 10.12 -20.47
C ASP A 318 7.86 9.56 -21.87
N ALA A 319 7.66 8.24 -22.08
CA ALA A 319 7.78 7.64 -23.42
C ALA A 319 6.83 8.32 -24.43
N PRO A 320 7.30 8.73 -25.62
CA PRO A 320 6.47 9.43 -26.60
C PRO A 320 5.24 8.67 -27.09
N THR A 321 5.24 7.35 -26.91
CA THR A 321 4.15 6.45 -27.30
C THR A 321 3.13 6.23 -26.18
N MET A 322 3.38 6.77 -24.97
CA MET A 322 2.48 6.65 -23.84
C MET A 322 1.12 7.27 -24.15
N THR A 323 0.04 6.52 -23.91
CA THR A 323 -1.30 7.05 -24.10
C THR A 323 -1.72 7.93 -22.94
N SER A 324 -2.55 8.94 -23.20
CA SER A 324 -3.04 9.85 -22.15
C SER A 324 -3.80 9.11 -21.04
N THR A 325 -4.59 8.10 -21.40
CA THR A 325 -5.35 7.31 -20.42
C THR A 325 -4.42 6.53 -19.51
N LEU A 326 -3.45 5.80 -20.05
CA LEU A 326 -2.50 5.03 -19.26
C LEU A 326 -1.62 5.94 -18.40
N LEU A 327 -1.13 7.06 -18.97
CA LEU A 327 -0.36 8.05 -18.21
C LEU A 327 -1.13 8.54 -16.99
N ASN A 328 -2.38 8.96 -17.18
CA ASN A 328 -3.20 9.46 -16.07
C ASN A 328 -3.43 8.38 -15.00
N SER A 329 -3.65 7.14 -15.40
CA SER A 329 -3.78 6.02 -14.45
C SER A 329 -2.49 5.78 -13.67
N LEU A 330 -1.32 5.81 -14.34
CA LEU A 330 -0.04 5.56 -13.69
C LEU A 330 0.43 6.73 -12.81
N VAL A 331 0.13 7.97 -13.19
CA VAL A 331 0.39 9.13 -12.31
C VAL A 331 -0.49 9.07 -11.05
N GLY A 332 -1.70 8.56 -11.16
CA GLY A 332 -2.61 8.32 -10.04
C GLY A 332 -2.46 6.94 -9.40
N VAL A 333 -1.28 6.32 -9.42
CA VAL A 333 -1.04 5.00 -8.81
C VAL A 333 -1.39 4.99 -7.33
N PHE A 334 -2.01 3.90 -6.87
CA PHE A 334 -2.40 3.71 -5.47
C PHE A 334 -2.21 2.25 -5.05
N PHE A 335 -2.16 2.02 -3.75
CA PHE A 335 -2.03 0.68 -3.17
C PHE A 335 -3.26 -0.18 -3.49
N GLY A 336 -3.03 -1.39 -3.98
CA GLY A 336 -4.10 -2.29 -4.41
C GLY A 336 -4.67 -1.98 -5.80
N MET A 337 -4.08 -1.05 -6.58
CA MET A 337 -4.51 -0.77 -7.94
C MET A 337 -4.41 -2.03 -8.81
N PRO A 338 -5.52 -2.51 -9.42
CA PRO A 338 -5.49 -3.68 -10.28
C PRO A 338 -4.81 -3.35 -11.62
N VAL A 339 -3.84 -4.17 -11.98
CA VAL A 339 -3.09 -4.03 -13.24
C VAL A 339 -3.10 -5.32 -14.04
N SER A 340 -3.13 -5.17 -15.35
CA SER A 340 -2.87 -6.29 -16.25
C SER A 340 -1.74 -5.95 -17.21
N VAL A 341 -0.83 -6.89 -17.42
CA VAL A 341 0.26 -6.73 -18.38
C VAL A 341 0.00 -7.65 -19.56
N THR A 342 -0.18 -7.04 -20.74
CA THR A 342 -0.43 -7.77 -21.99
C THR A 342 0.87 -8.07 -22.75
N ASP A 343 0.81 -9.09 -23.60
CA ASP A 343 1.93 -9.55 -24.42
C ASP A 343 3.13 -10.03 -23.60
N PHE A 344 2.89 -10.55 -22.42
CA PHE A 344 3.93 -11.08 -21.55
C PHE A 344 4.67 -12.22 -22.26
N PRO A 345 5.99 -12.40 -22.05
CA PRO A 345 6.71 -13.52 -22.61
C PRO A 345 6.07 -14.85 -22.19
N ALA A 346 5.63 -15.67 -23.16
CA ALA A 346 4.90 -16.91 -22.90
C ALA A 346 5.65 -17.94 -22.02
N LEU A 347 6.96 -17.79 -21.86
CA LEU A 347 7.79 -18.58 -20.94
C LEU A 347 7.60 -18.20 -19.45
N LEU A 348 7.10 -16.99 -19.19
CA LEU A 348 6.94 -16.45 -17.83
C LEU A 348 5.49 -16.55 -17.37
N TYR A 349 4.56 -16.16 -18.27
CA TYR A 349 3.12 -16.22 -18.05
C TYR A 349 2.38 -16.52 -19.35
N PRO A 350 1.32 -17.31 -19.36
CA PRO A 350 0.54 -17.55 -20.58
C PRO A 350 -0.21 -16.25 -21.00
N ASN A 351 0.39 -15.50 -21.91
CA ASN A 351 -0.15 -14.34 -22.64
C ASN A 351 -0.42 -13.06 -21.85
N GLN A 352 -0.87 -13.09 -20.61
CA GLN A 352 -1.25 -11.92 -19.83
C GLN A 352 -1.03 -12.18 -18.34
N PHE A 353 -0.54 -11.17 -17.62
CA PHE A 353 -0.43 -11.16 -16.18
C PHE A 353 -1.55 -10.29 -15.61
N PHE A 354 -2.15 -10.74 -14.53
CA PHE A 354 -3.09 -9.97 -13.71
C PHE A 354 -2.56 -9.88 -12.31
N GLY A 355 -2.66 -8.70 -11.70
CA GLY A 355 -2.17 -8.51 -10.34
C GLY A 355 -2.59 -7.20 -9.74
N TYR A 356 -2.09 -6.95 -8.53
CA TYR A 356 -2.31 -5.71 -7.79
C TYR A 356 -1.00 -5.00 -7.51
N VAL A 357 -1.02 -3.69 -7.52
CA VAL A 357 0.12 -2.87 -7.09
C VAL A 357 0.23 -2.94 -5.58
N GLU A 358 1.34 -3.44 -5.10
CA GLU A 358 1.66 -3.57 -3.67
C GLU A 358 2.54 -2.43 -3.16
N GLY A 359 3.28 -1.83 -4.05
CA GLY A 359 4.12 -0.68 -3.79
C GLY A 359 4.66 -0.11 -5.08
N TRP A 360 5.22 1.08 -4.99
CA TRP A 360 5.80 1.72 -6.16
C TRP A 360 6.94 2.65 -5.78
N GLN A 361 7.81 2.87 -6.76
CA GLN A 361 8.89 3.85 -6.66
C GLN A 361 8.84 4.80 -7.83
N TRP A 362 8.84 6.09 -7.54
CA TRP A 362 9.07 7.16 -8.49
C TRP A 362 10.55 7.54 -8.51
N ASP A 363 11.07 7.73 -9.72
CA ASP A 363 12.39 8.32 -9.96
C ASP A 363 12.22 9.40 -11.03
N ILE A 364 12.21 10.63 -10.61
CA ILE A 364 11.88 11.80 -11.43
C ILE A 364 13.07 12.74 -11.46
N ASP A 365 13.65 12.88 -12.63
CA ASP A 365 14.65 13.89 -12.93
C ASP A 365 13.99 15.07 -13.67
N ARG A 366 14.78 16.07 -13.94
CA ARG A 366 14.33 17.27 -14.67
C ARG A 366 13.66 16.98 -16.02
N PHE A 367 14.00 15.88 -16.69
CA PHE A 367 13.57 15.56 -18.05
C PHE A 367 12.93 14.19 -18.19
N THR A 368 13.08 13.34 -17.20
CA THR A 368 12.62 11.94 -17.25
C THR A 368 11.80 11.60 -16.03
N ALA A 369 10.81 10.73 -16.21
CA ALA A 369 10.07 10.15 -15.12
C ALA A 369 9.96 8.64 -15.31
N ARG A 370 10.39 7.90 -14.31
CA ARG A 370 10.31 6.44 -14.25
C ARG A 370 9.45 6.03 -13.07
N LEU A 371 8.58 5.05 -13.31
CA LEU A 371 7.78 4.41 -12.29
C LEU A 371 8.14 2.93 -12.24
N THR A 372 8.50 2.44 -11.07
CA THR A 372 8.66 1.01 -10.80
C THR A 372 7.48 0.57 -9.95
N LEU A 373 6.74 -0.44 -10.40
CA LEU A 373 5.62 -1.04 -9.68
C LEU A 373 6.06 -2.38 -9.08
N ASN A 374 5.86 -2.57 -7.79
CA ASN A 374 5.89 -3.88 -7.15
C ASN A 374 4.49 -4.45 -7.24
N VAL A 375 4.35 -5.67 -7.75
CA VAL A 375 3.04 -6.26 -8.01
C VAL A 375 2.94 -7.66 -7.42
N SER A 376 1.77 -7.99 -6.88
CA SER A 376 1.40 -9.36 -6.53
C SER A 376 0.57 -9.99 -7.64
N ASP A 377 0.61 -11.33 -7.74
CA ASP A 377 -0.33 -12.06 -8.55
C ASP A 377 -1.76 -11.88 -8.01
N PHE A 378 -2.74 -11.85 -8.90
CA PHE A 378 -4.16 -11.69 -8.56
C PHE A 378 -4.63 -12.71 -7.52
N THR A 379 -4.11 -13.93 -7.57
CA THR A 379 -4.48 -15.02 -6.67
C THR A 379 -4.15 -14.73 -5.21
N PHE A 380 -3.16 -13.88 -4.90
CA PHE A 380 -2.81 -13.50 -3.53
C PHE A 380 -3.91 -12.72 -2.79
N SER A 381 -4.78 -12.04 -3.54
CA SER A 381 -5.86 -11.25 -2.95
C SER A 381 -7.25 -11.78 -3.30
N ALA A 382 -7.34 -12.74 -4.21
CA ALA A 382 -8.60 -13.39 -4.53
C ALA A 382 -9.06 -14.23 -3.34
N VAL A 383 -10.24 -13.94 -2.82
CA VAL A 383 -10.93 -14.89 -1.94
C VAL A 383 -11.30 -16.09 -2.80
N PRO A 384 -10.84 -17.33 -2.50
CA PRO A 384 -11.22 -18.48 -3.28
C PRO A 384 -12.73 -18.65 -3.18
N VAL A 385 -13.44 -18.37 -4.27
CA VAL A 385 -14.87 -18.62 -4.37
C VAL A 385 -15.05 -20.12 -4.47
N ALA A 386 -15.67 -20.73 -3.47
CA ALA A 386 -16.00 -22.14 -3.53
C ALA A 386 -16.98 -22.37 -4.71
N TRP A 387 -16.90 -23.54 -5.36
CA TRP A 387 -17.79 -23.89 -6.47
C TRP A 387 -19.29 -23.71 -6.17
N GLN A 388 -19.67 -23.81 -4.90
CA GLN A 388 -21.03 -23.59 -4.45
C GLN A 388 -21.49 -22.13 -4.55
N ASP A 389 -20.55 -21.20 -4.67
CA ASP A 389 -20.80 -19.75 -4.72
C ASP A 389 -20.79 -19.22 -6.17
N VAL A 390 -20.42 -20.06 -7.15
CA VAL A 390 -20.61 -19.76 -8.57
C VAL A 390 -22.11 -19.70 -8.85
N PHE A 391 -22.58 -18.62 -9.47
CA PHE A 391 -24.00 -18.36 -9.72
C PHE A 391 -24.74 -19.60 -10.20
N ALA A 392 -25.86 -19.95 -9.55
CA ALA A 392 -26.65 -21.13 -9.82
C ALA A 392 -27.28 -21.22 -11.23
N GLY A 393 -26.97 -20.27 -12.11
CA GLY A 393 -27.38 -20.23 -13.51
C GLY A 393 -26.28 -20.53 -14.53
N GLU A 394 -25.03 -20.61 -14.07
CA GLU A 394 -23.91 -20.97 -14.94
C GLU A 394 -23.87 -22.48 -15.14
N ILE A 395 -23.91 -22.91 -16.39
CA ILE A 395 -23.72 -24.31 -16.78
C ILE A 395 -22.44 -24.42 -17.61
N TRP A 396 -21.79 -25.56 -17.56
CA TRP A 396 -20.54 -25.84 -18.29
C TRP A 396 -20.56 -25.47 -19.77
N SER A 397 -21.72 -25.46 -20.40
CA SER A 397 -21.88 -25.09 -21.81
C SER A 397 -21.92 -23.59 -22.05
N THR A 398 -22.03 -22.76 -21.03
CA THR A 398 -22.01 -21.28 -21.11
C THR A 398 -20.66 -20.70 -20.73
N ILE A 399 -19.79 -21.50 -20.10
CA ILE A 399 -18.42 -21.09 -19.78
C ILE A 399 -17.57 -21.11 -21.06
N ASP A 400 -16.84 -20.04 -21.35
CA ASP A 400 -15.93 -19.97 -22.47
C ASP A 400 -14.92 -21.15 -22.42
N PRO A 401 -14.85 -22.00 -23.44
CA PRO A 401 -13.94 -23.15 -23.44
C PRO A 401 -12.46 -22.76 -23.48
N SER A 402 -12.12 -21.50 -23.66
CA SER A 402 -10.76 -20.96 -23.54
C SER A 402 -10.36 -20.60 -22.09
N LEU A 403 -11.34 -20.52 -21.17
CA LEU A 403 -11.07 -20.27 -19.76
C LEU A 403 -10.38 -21.48 -19.14
N GLN A 404 -9.23 -21.25 -18.54
CA GLN A 404 -8.57 -22.27 -17.72
C GLN A 404 -9.18 -22.25 -16.32
N TRP A 405 -8.98 -23.31 -15.54
CA TRP A 405 -9.50 -23.42 -14.18
C TRP A 405 -9.07 -22.26 -13.27
N GLN A 406 -7.87 -21.76 -13.46
CA GLN A 406 -7.36 -20.58 -12.78
C GLN A 406 -8.09 -19.29 -13.16
N ASP A 407 -8.66 -19.23 -14.37
CA ASP A 407 -9.40 -18.08 -14.86
C ASP A 407 -10.87 -18.10 -14.41
N ALA A 408 -11.41 -19.30 -14.09
CA ALA A 408 -12.76 -19.48 -13.58
C ALA A 408 -12.95 -18.94 -12.14
N LEU A 409 -11.85 -18.72 -11.42
CA LEU A 409 -11.87 -18.06 -10.11
C LEU A 409 -12.18 -16.56 -10.20
N LEU A 410 -12.14 -15.99 -11.40
CA LEU A 410 -12.13 -14.54 -11.56
C LEU A 410 -13.53 -13.92 -11.69
N GLY A 411 -14.58 -14.70 -11.96
CA GLY A 411 -15.95 -14.15 -12.09
C GLY A 411 -16.08 -12.93 -13.00
N VAL A 412 -15.08 -12.71 -13.87
CA VAL A 412 -15.00 -11.53 -14.74
C VAL A 412 -15.64 -11.87 -16.06
N ASN A 413 -16.88 -11.47 -16.25
CA ASN A 413 -17.51 -11.33 -17.55
C ASN A 413 -17.27 -9.92 -18.08
#